data_d474aa53c1eb348f610bf83573591902
#
_entry.id   d474aa53c1eb348f610bf83573591902
#
_cell.length_a   1.000
_cell.length_b   1.000
_cell.length_c   1.000
_cell.angle_alpha   90.00
_cell.angle_beta   90.00
_cell.angle_gamma   90.00
#
_symmetry.space_group_name_H-M   'P 1'
#
loop_
_entity.id
_entity.type
_entity.pdbx_description
1 polymer ?
#
loop_
_entity_poly.entity_id
_entity_poly.type
_entity_poly.pdbx_seq_one_letter_code
_entity_poly.pdbx_strand_id
1 'polypeptide(L)'
;ARSLVASLAMGADGMNMGTRFMATKEAPCHKNVKEAIINASELDTRLVMRPIRNTERVLNNSAVERLLEKEKELGSKIKIEDIMDEVAGVYPKVMLEGEMNAGAWSCGMVAGLINDIPSCKELIEGIMAETESLIKKRLEGMLTA
;
A
#
# COMPACT_ATOMS: atom_id res chain seq x y z
N ALA A 1 12.19 3.15 -7.83
CA ALA A 1 12.97 3.21 -9.09
C ALA A 1 12.95 1.89 -9.86
N ARG A 2 13.35 0.74 -9.27
CA ARG A 2 13.39 -0.56 -9.98
C ARG A 2 12.07 -0.94 -10.64
N SER A 3 10.95 -0.74 -9.95
CA SER A 3 9.61 -1.02 -10.49
C SER A 3 9.27 -0.09 -11.66
N LEU A 4 9.72 1.17 -11.61
CA LEU A 4 9.53 2.12 -12.72
C LEU A 4 10.31 1.66 -13.95
N VAL A 5 11.59 1.30 -13.79
CA VAL A 5 12.41 0.76 -14.90
C VAL A 5 11.76 -0.47 -15.52
N ALA A 6 11.29 -1.40 -14.68
CA ALA A 6 10.60 -2.61 -15.16
C ALA A 6 9.29 -2.29 -15.91
N SER A 7 8.48 -1.36 -15.40
CA SER A 7 7.24 -0.95 -16.06
C SER A 7 7.49 -0.29 -17.40
N LEU A 8 8.48 0.61 -17.48
CA LEU A 8 8.90 1.24 -18.75
C LEU A 8 9.40 0.20 -19.76
N ALA A 9 10.19 -0.79 -19.30
CA ALA A 9 10.67 -1.87 -20.17
C ALA A 9 9.54 -2.76 -20.69
N MET A 10 8.42 -2.87 -19.97
CA MET A 10 7.19 -3.56 -20.41
C MET A 10 6.28 -2.70 -21.29
N GLY A 11 6.68 -1.46 -21.61
CA GLY A 11 5.92 -0.57 -22.49
C GLY A 11 4.96 0.39 -21.79
N ALA A 12 5.04 0.55 -20.48
CA ALA A 12 4.27 1.57 -19.77
C ALA A 12 4.91 2.96 -19.96
N ASP A 13 4.07 4.00 -20.03
CA ASP A 13 4.54 5.40 -20.07
C ASP A 13 4.87 5.96 -18.67
N GLY A 14 4.41 5.28 -17.63
CA GLY A 14 4.63 5.69 -16.24
C GLY A 14 4.08 4.67 -15.25
N MET A 15 4.08 5.02 -13.97
CA MET A 15 3.64 4.13 -12.89
C MET A 15 2.78 4.88 -11.87
N ASN A 16 1.63 4.30 -11.51
CA ASN A 16 0.80 4.77 -10.40
C ASN A 16 1.23 4.08 -9.09
N MET A 17 1.33 4.86 -8.00
CA MET A 17 1.72 4.37 -6.68
C MET A 17 0.77 4.92 -5.61
N GLY A 18 0.08 4.04 -4.87
CA GLY A 18 -0.77 4.42 -3.73
C GLY A 18 0.03 4.51 -2.42
N THR A 19 0.35 3.35 -1.83
CA THR A 19 0.97 3.24 -0.50
C THR A 19 2.24 4.06 -0.33
N ARG A 20 3.10 4.15 -1.36
CA ARG A 20 4.33 4.96 -1.29
C ARG A 20 4.02 6.45 -1.10
N PHE A 21 3.01 6.99 -1.83
CA PHE A 21 2.63 8.40 -1.69
C PHE A 21 1.85 8.68 -0.41
N MET A 22 1.16 7.70 0.18
CA MET A 22 0.58 7.85 1.52
C MET A 22 1.65 8.12 2.58
N ALA A 23 2.85 7.56 2.43
CA ALA A 23 4.00 7.81 3.28
C ALA A 23 4.83 9.03 2.80
N THR A 24 4.18 10.16 2.55
CA THR A 24 4.81 11.46 2.25
C THR A 24 4.35 12.53 3.23
N LYS A 25 5.12 13.62 3.33
CA LYS A 25 4.77 14.76 4.19
C LYS A 25 3.43 15.38 3.81
N GLU A 26 3.15 15.50 2.49
CA GLU A 26 1.97 16.16 1.95
C GLU A 26 0.71 15.29 1.90
N ALA A 27 0.83 13.98 2.04
CA ALA A 27 -0.35 13.10 2.03
C ALA A 27 -1.35 13.51 3.13
N PRO A 28 -2.63 13.73 2.79
CA PRO A 28 -3.64 14.23 3.72
C PRO A 28 -4.19 13.13 4.64
N CYS A 29 -3.33 12.24 5.13
CA CYS A 29 -3.68 11.21 6.10
C CYS A 29 -2.96 11.46 7.42
N HIS A 30 -3.57 10.97 8.50
CA HIS A 30 -3.02 11.11 9.85
C HIS A 30 -1.61 10.52 9.95
N LYS A 31 -0.77 11.11 10.81
CA LYS A 31 0.61 10.64 11.02
C LYS A 31 0.70 9.16 11.39
N ASN A 32 -0.25 8.64 12.17
CA ASN A 32 -0.29 7.24 12.57
C ASN A 32 -0.36 6.28 11.35
N VAL A 33 -1.05 6.68 10.27
CA VAL A 33 -1.11 5.91 9.01
C VAL A 33 0.28 5.84 8.37
N LYS A 34 0.98 6.98 8.30
CA LYS A 34 2.35 7.05 7.76
C LYS A 34 3.33 6.23 8.59
N GLU A 35 3.26 6.34 9.91
CA GLU A 35 4.05 5.57 10.85
C GLU A 35 3.77 4.06 10.76
N ALA A 36 2.50 3.67 10.62
CA ALA A 36 2.13 2.27 10.42
C ALA A 36 2.73 1.69 9.13
N ILE A 37 2.77 2.47 8.04
CA ILE A 37 3.38 2.04 6.78
C ILE A 37 4.89 1.81 6.93
N ILE A 38 5.63 2.76 7.53
CA ILE A 38 7.10 2.65 7.65
C ILE A 38 7.56 1.61 8.67
N ASN A 39 6.68 1.22 9.59
CA ASN A 39 6.96 0.17 10.58
C ASN A 39 6.48 -1.22 10.13
N ALA A 40 5.78 -1.32 9.01
CA ALA A 40 5.25 -2.58 8.49
C ALA A 40 6.27 -3.32 7.64
N SER A 41 6.19 -4.64 7.68
CA SER A 41 6.83 -5.55 6.72
C SER A 41 5.86 -5.95 5.60
N GLU A 42 6.36 -6.62 4.57
CA GLU A 42 5.53 -7.23 3.53
C GLU A 42 4.58 -8.32 4.07
N LEU A 43 4.90 -8.89 5.23
CA LEU A 43 4.11 -9.93 5.88
C LEU A 43 2.94 -9.37 6.71
N ASP A 44 2.91 -8.07 6.96
CA ASP A 44 1.87 -7.43 7.78
C ASP A 44 0.62 -7.06 6.98
N THR A 45 0.51 -7.51 5.75
CA THR A 45 -0.68 -7.27 4.92
C THR A 45 -1.54 -8.53 4.78
N ARG A 46 -2.86 -8.34 4.60
CA ARG A 46 -3.85 -9.41 4.40
C ARG A 46 -4.68 -9.13 3.17
N LEU A 47 -5.17 -10.19 2.53
CA LEU A 47 -6.20 -10.10 1.50
C LEU A 47 -7.56 -10.34 2.15
N VAL A 48 -8.47 -9.41 1.97
CA VAL A 48 -9.84 -9.43 2.51
C VAL A 48 -10.88 -9.32 1.39
N MET A 49 -12.14 -9.52 1.72
CA MET A 49 -13.31 -9.39 0.84
C MET A 49 -13.29 -10.31 -0.41
N ARG A 50 -12.53 -11.41 -0.33
CA ARG A 50 -12.45 -12.40 -1.42
C ARG A 50 -13.79 -13.11 -1.69
N PRO A 51 -14.55 -13.55 -0.67
CA PRO A 51 -15.82 -14.25 -0.90
C PRO A 51 -16.86 -13.37 -1.60
N ILE A 52 -16.85 -12.05 -1.38
CA ILE A 52 -17.73 -11.09 -2.07
C ILE A 52 -17.19 -10.57 -3.39
N ARG A 53 -16.08 -11.15 -3.89
CA ARG A 53 -15.41 -10.78 -5.16
C ARG A 53 -14.96 -9.31 -5.23
N ASN A 54 -14.67 -8.72 -4.10
CA ASN A 54 -14.11 -7.36 -3.97
C ASN A 54 -12.77 -7.41 -3.23
N THR A 55 -11.85 -8.25 -3.71
CA THR A 55 -10.58 -8.51 -3.03
C THR A 55 -9.76 -7.24 -2.88
N GLU A 56 -9.39 -6.94 -1.64
CA GLU A 56 -8.52 -5.83 -1.30
C GLU A 56 -7.33 -6.31 -0.46
N ARG A 57 -6.18 -5.64 -0.60
CA ARG A 57 -5.04 -5.83 0.28
C ARG A 57 -4.98 -4.69 1.28
N VAL A 58 -4.95 -5.05 2.55
CA VAL A 58 -5.02 -4.12 3.69
C VAL A 58 -3.87 -4.37 4.66
N LEU A 59 -3.50 -3.37 5.46
CA LEU A 59 -2.59 -3.57 6.58
C LEU A 59 -3.33 -4.29 7.72
N ASN A 60 -2.68 -5.29 8.31
CA ASN A 60 -3.29 -6.07 9.39
C ASN A 60 -3.52 -5.21 10.64
N ASN A 61 -4.70 -5.31 11.20
CA ASN A 61 -5.11 -4.70 12.45
C ASN A 61 -6.32 -5.46 13.03
N SER A 62 -6.83 -5.07 14.20
CA SER A 62 -7.93 -5.80 14.83
C SER A 62 -9.25 -5.76 14.04
N ALA A 63 -9.50 -4.72 13.23
CA ALA A 63 -10.67 -4.71 12.33
C ALA A 63 -10.51 -5.73 11.21
N VAL A 64 -9.31 -5.87 10.65
CA VAL A 64 -9.00 -6.90 9.63
C VAL A 64 -9.14 -8.31 10.20
N GLU A 65 -8.72 -8.53 11.43
CA GLU A 65 -8.86 -9.83 12.09
C GLU A 65 -10.33 -10.22 12.26
N ARG A 66 -11.17 -9.29 12.76
CA ARG A 66 -12.62 -9.51 12.85
C ARG A 66 -13.28 -9.77 11.49
N LEU A 67 -12.85 -9.02 10.47
CA LEU A 67 -13.34 -9.22 9.10
C LEU A 67 -13.01 -10.61 8.58
N LEU A 68 -11.78 -11.07 8.76
CA LEU A 68 -11.35 -12.41 8.35
C LEU A 68 -12.07 -13.53 9.12
N GLU A 69 -12.38 -13.32 10.40
CA GLU A 69 -13.20 -14.25 11.18
C GLU A 69 -14.62 -14.37 10.61
N LYS A 70 -15.27 -13.24 10.29
CA LYS A 70 -16.59 -13.22 9.63
C LYS A 70 -16.56 -13.91 8.26
N GLU A 71 -15.51 -13.68 7.46
CA GLU A 71 -15.31 -14.37 6.18
C GLU A 71 -15.19 -15.88 6.35
N LYS A 72 -14.49 -16.33 7.39
CA LYS A 72 -14.34 -17.75 7.71
C LYS A 72 -15.65 -18.40 8.16
N GLU A 73 -16.42 -17.70 8.99
CA GLU A 73 -17.70 -18.20 9.52
C GLU A 73 -18.79 -18.27 8.46
N LEU A 74 -18.96 -17.23 7.67
CA LEU A 74 -20.04 -17.07 6.70
C LEU A 74 -19.72 -17.65 5.32
N GLY A 75 -18.42 -17.76 4.98
CA GLY A 75 -17.93 -18.28 3.71
C GLY A 75 -18.57 -17.58 2.51
N SER A 76 -19.09 -18.34 1.55
CA SER A 76 -19.73 -17.80 0.35
C SER A 76 -21.09 -17.09 0.58
N LYS A 77 -21.62 -17.15 1.79
CA LYS A 77 -22.90 -16.50 2.15
C LYS A 77 -22.70 -15.08 2.65
N ILE A 78 -21.45 -14.67 2.94
CA ILE A 78 -21.13 -13.34 3.43
C ILE A 78 -21.57 -12.26 2.43
N LYS A 79 -22.07 -11.15 2.96
CA LYS A 79 -22.47 -9.97 2.22
C LYS A 79 -21.72 -8.75 2.72
N ILE A 80 -21.77 -7.66 1.96
CA ILE A 80 -21.12 -6.41 2.36
C ILE A 80 -21.67 -5.86 3.68
N GLU A 81 -22.96 -6.06 3.93
CA GLU A 81 -23.64 -5.61 5.16
C GLU A 81 -23.06 -6.27 6.41
N ASP A 82 -22.58 -7.52 6.31
CA ASP A 82 -22.02 -8.27 7.44
C ASP A 82 -20.66 -7.70 7.91
N ILE A 83 -19.95 -6.96 7.05
CA ILE A 83 -18.61 -6.42 7.30
C ILE A 83 -18.57 -4.88 7.32
N MET A 84 -19.73 -4.23 7.29
CA MET A 84 -19.79 -2.75 7.23
C MET A 84 -19.05 -2.07 8.39
N ASP A 85 -19.09 -2.65 9.58
CA ASP A 85 -18.44 -2.11 10.77
C ASP A 85 -16.91 -2.06 10.63
N GLU A 86 -16.34 -3.00 9.88
CA GLU A 86 -14.89 -3.10 9.62
C GLU A 86 -14.42 -2.24 8.44
N VAL A 87 -15.32 -1.77 7.57
CA VAL A 87 -14.95 -1.02 6.36
C VAL A 87 -15.46 0.42 6.33
N ALA A 88 -16.58 0.74 6.96
CA ALA A 88 -17.19 2.07 6.88
C ALA A 88 -16.40 3.17 7.61
N GLY A 89 -15.63 2.83 8.64
CA GLY A 89 -14.87 3.77 9.46
C GLY A 89 -13.51 4.21 8.87
N VAL A 90 -13.11 3.68 7.71
CA VAL A 90 -11.74 3.84 7.21
C VAL A 90 -11.37 5.30 6.98
N TYR A 91 -12.16 6.05 6.23
CA TYR A 91 -11.78 7.41 5.89
C TYR A 91 -11.84 8.35 7.09
N PRO A 92 -12.98 8.53 7.80
CA PRO A 92 -13.04 9.47 8.90
C PRO A 92 -12.15 9.08 10.08
N LYS A 93 -12.23 7.84 10.53
CA LYS A 93 -11.56 7.42 11.77
C LYS A 93 -10.09 7.06 11.56
N VAL A 94 -9.78 6.23 10.55
CA VAL A 94 -8.39 5.84 10.32
C VAL A 94 -7.59 6.96 9.65
N MET A 95 -8.07 7.47 8.51
CA MET A 95 -7.29 8.41 7.70
C MET A 95 -7.21 9.80 8.31
N LEU A 96 -8.26 10.31 8.96
CA LEU A 96 -8.28 11.66 9.52
C LEU A 96 -7.97 11.71 11.03
N GLU A 97 -8.52 10.77 11.80
CA GLU A 97 -8.38 10.76 13.27
C GLU A 97 -7.25 9.86 13.76
N GLY A 98 -6.74 8.97 12.91
CA GLY A 98 -5.61 8.08 13.22
C GLY A 98 -5.96 6.91 14.15
N GLU A 99 -7.25 6.52 14.22
CA GLU A 99 -7.72 5.35 14.95
C GLU A 99 -7.45 4.08 14.14
N MET A 100 -6.22 3.57 14.21
CA MET A 100 -5.69 2.54 13.33
C MET A 100 -6.49 1.23 13.30
N ASN A 101 -7.27 0.95 14.34
CA ASN A 101 -8.09 -0.26 14.50
C ASN A 101 -9.58 -0.06 14.15
N ALA A 102 -9.96 1.12 13.68
CA ALA A 102 -11.36 1.45 13.39
C ALA A 102 -11.85 0.97 12.02
N GLY A 103 -10.96 0.42 11.19
CA GLY A 103 -11.35 -0.14 9.90
C GLY A 103 -10.20 -0.81 9.14
N ALA A 104 -10.55 -1.62 8.15
CA ALA A 104 -9.62 -2.27 7.24
C ALA A 104 -9.24 -1.28 6.11
N TRP A 105 -8.01 -0.79 6.08
CA TRP A 105 -7.55 0.21 5.10
C TRP A 105 -6.49 -0.32 4.14
N SER A 106 -6.54 0.14 2.91
CA SER A 106 -5.69 -0.31 1.80
C SER A 106 -4.21 -0.08 2.07
N CYS A 107 -3.41 -1.13 1.96
CA CYS A 107 -1.96 -1.05 2.05
C CYS A 107 -1.31 -2.19 1.25
N GLY A 108 -0.45 -1.83 0.30
CA GLY A 108 0.28 -2.82 -0.50
C GLY A 108 1.44 -3.45 0.26
N MET A 109 1.87 -4.64 -0.18
CA MET A 109 3.08 -5.33 0.34
C MET A 109 4.35 -4.48 0.20
N VAL A 110 4.33 -3.47 -0.66
CA VAL A 110 5.42 -2.50 -0.83
C VAL A 110 5.73 -1.74 0.47
N ALA A 111 4.85 -1.78 1.47
CA ALA A 111 5.11 -1.23 2.82
C ALA A 111 6.45 -1.74 3.37
N GLY A 112 6.79 -3.02 3.19
CA GLY A 112 8.07 -3.59 3.61
C GLY A 112 9.32 -2.98 2.93
N LEU A 113 9.14 -2.11 1.92
CA LEU A 113 10.23 -1.37 1.26
C LEU A 113 10.19 0.14 1.55
N ILE A 114 9.23 0.60 2.37
CA ILE A 114 9.03 2.02 2.70
C ILE A 114 9.49 2.23 4.15
N ASN A 115 10.54 3.00 4.33
CA ASN A 115 11.19 3.22 5.62
C ASN A 115 11.38 4.71 5.96
N ASP A 116 10.78 5.62 5.16
CA ASP A 116 10.89 7.07 5.31
C ASP A 116 9.60 7.80 4.89
N ILE A 117 9.49 9.06 5.31
CA ILE A 117 8.37 9.97 4.99
C ILE A 117 8.94 11.24 4.35
N PRO A 118 9.40 11.18 3.09
CA PRO A 118 9.92 12.34 2.37
C PRO A 118 8.80 13.29 1.94
N SER A 119 9.14 14.46 1.42
CA SER A 119 8.21 15.24 0.61
C SER A 119 7.93 14.56 -0.73
N CYS A 120 6.81 14.89 -1.38
CA CYS A 120 6.52 14.41 -2.73
C CYS A 120 7.63 14.78 -3.72
N LYS A 121 8.21 15.98 -3.57
CA LYS A 121 9.32 16.43 -4.39
C LYS A 121 10.54 15.52 -4.22
N GLU A 122 11.00 15.34 -2.98
CA GLU A 122 12.15 14.47 -2.66
C GLU A 122 11.93 13.03 -3.16
N LEU A 123 10.70 12.51 -3.00
CA LEU A 123 10.34 11.17 -3.47
C LEU A 123 10.46 11.05 -4.99
N ILE A 124 9.86 11.98 -5.74
CA ILE A 124 9.84 11.94 -7.21
C ILE A 124 11.25 12.12 -7.77
N GLU A 125 11.97 13.13 -7.28
CA GLU A 125 13.35 13.40 -7.70
C GLU A 125 14.27 12.20 -7.40
N GLY A 126 14.12 11.58 -6.22
CA GLY A 126 14.88 10.39 -5.85
C GLY A 126 14.57 9.18 -6.74
N ILE A 127 13.28 8.92 -7.04
CA ILE A 127 12.89 7.85 -7.96
C ILE A 127 13.46 8.08 -9.35
N MET A 128 13.42 9.30 -9.87
CA MET A 128 13.92 9.61 -11.21
C MET A 128 15.43 9.48 -11.29
N ALA A 129 16.16 10.03 -10.32
CA ALA A 129 17.61 9.93 -10.26
C ALA A 129 18.12 8.48 -10.15
N GLU A 130 17.46 7.66 -9.29
CA GLU A 130 17.81 6.25 -9.17
C GLU A 130 17.44 5.48 -10.45
N THR A 131 16.32 5.79 -11.10
CA THR A 131 15.90 5.21 -12.38
C THR A 131 16.95 5.45 -13.46
N GLU A 132 17.40 6.70 -13.60
CA GLU A 132 18.44 7.06 -14.56
C GLU A 132 19.75 6.32 -14.26
N SER A 133 20.15 6.26 -12.98
CA SER A 133 21.33 5.52 -12.56
C SER A 133 21.26 4.03 -12.88
N LEU A 134 20.09 3.40 -12.65
CA LEU A 134 19.87 1.99 -12.98
C LEU A 134 20.00 1.73 -14.48
N ILE A 135 19.43 2.59 -15.31
CA ILE A 135 19.52 2.47 -16.77
C ILE A 135 20.98 2.61 -17.22
N LYS A 136 21.63 3.71 -16.84
CA LYS A 136 23.00 4.04 -17.33
C LYS A 136 24.07 3.13 -16.76
N LYS A 137 24.00 2.74 -15.48
CA LYS A 137 25.08 1.96 -14.85
C LYS A 137 24.84 0.47 -14.87
N ARG A 138 23.59 0.03 -14.64
CA ARG A 138 23.30 -1.39 -14.52
C ARG A 138 22.90 -2.02 -15.86
N LEU A 139 21.92 -1.44 -16.56
CA LEU A 139 21.39 -2.07 -17.78
C LEU A 139 22.33 -1.87 -18.96
N GLU A 140 22.87 -0.66 -19.16
CA GLU A 140 23.87 -0.40 -20.20
C GLU A 140 25.12 -1.26 -20.01
N GLY A 141 25.58 -1.43 -18.76
CA GLY A 141 26.70 -2.30 -18.44
C GLY A 141 26.50 -3.78 -18.79
N MET A 142 25.27 -4.21 -18.95
CA MET A 142 24.97 -5.58 -19.43
C MET A 142 25.10 -5.73 -20.95
N LEU A 143 25.08 -4.63 -21.71
CA LEU A 143 25.24 -4.66 -23.17
C LEU A 143 26.71 -4.67 -23.61
N THR A 144 27.60 -4.26 -22.73
CA THR A 144 29.06 -4.13 -23.03
C THR A 144 29.86 -5.30 -22.49
N ALA A 145 29.24 -6.29 -21.88
CA ALA A 145 29.82 -7.56 -21.46
C ALA A 145 29.56 -8.61 -22.55
#